data_9e6604d9edb7fed9c4afe7bdadc7e5c9
#
_entry.id   9e6604d9edb7fed9c4afe7bdadc7e5c9
#
_cell.length_a   1.000
_cell.length_b   1.000
_cell.length_c   1.000
_cell.angle_alpha   90.00
_cell.angle_beta   90.00
_cell.angle_gamma   90.00
#
_symmetry.space_group_name_H-M   'P 1'
#
loop_
_entity.id
_entity.type
_entity.pdbx_description
1 polymer ?
#
loop_
_entity_poly.entity_id
_entity_poly.type
_entity_poly.pdbx_seq_one_letter_code
_entity_poly.pdbx_strand_id
1 'polypeptide(L)'
;MLAEAVRRFQQLSAPIAAKAVEDTAFYRHAVLLSRNDVGFDAGRMSLSIAAFHERMKDRTARFPHAVLTTATHDHKRGEDVRARLAVASAMPDAWRQQIEAWWSQTVHLAEGVDPADWYMLIQTLFGAWPEDDERDGFAERIAGWQEKSLREAKLRSSWEDPDTDYEARCNALAKTLIDEAAGSPFRHGLSALLKQIAPAARANSLAQVALRYTAPGVPDCYQGTEFPDLSLVDPDNRRPVDYAAREAALADADCPKQKLIADLLALRRDNPALFLKGTYTPLSVTGHGRDRVIAFERRHADQVLTCIFGLRLMPLVEANGTIDWRDTVVDTHKGLVRLAEMDGAAPIWFEIMKNGA
;
A
#
# COMPACT_ATOMS: atom_id res chain seq x y z
N MET A 1 9.44 28.52 -31.94
CA MET A 1 9.19 27.21 -32.57
C MET A 1 9.65 26.02 -31.69
N LEU A 2 10.93 25.89 -31.33
CA LEU A 2 11.40 24.75 -30.57
C LEU A 2 10.72 24.60 -29.18
N ALA A 3 10.64 25.67 -28.40
CA ALA A 3 9.98 25.62 -27.07
C ALA A 3 8.50 25.23 -27.15
N GLU A 4 7.79 25.69 -28.18
CA GLU A 4 6.39 25.32 -28.41
C GLU A 4 6.27 23.85 -28.82
N ALA A 5 7.15 23.34 -29.66
CA ALA A 5 7.17 21.93 -30.03
C ALA A 5 7.47 21.03 -28.82
N VAL A 6 8.43 21.40 -27.97
CA VAL A 6 8.74 20.69 -26.73
C VAL A 6 7.53 20.71 -25.79
N ARG A 7 6.88 21.85 -25.59
CA ARG A 7 5.69 21.95 -24.76
C ARG A 7 4.57 21.04 -25.25
N ARG A 8 4.26 21.06 -26.54
CA ARG A 8 3.21 20.20 -27.14
C ARG A 8 3.56 18.71 -27.03
N PHE A 9 4.84 18.36 -27.24
CA PHE A 9 5.29 16.98 -27.05
C PHE A 9 5.10 16.52 -25.61
N GLN A 10 5.46 17.32 -24.62
CA GLN A 10 5.25 17.03 -23.21
C GLN A 10 3.77 16.88 -22.85
N GLN A 11 2.92 17.77 -23.39
CA GLN A 11 1.46 17.69 -23.19
C GLN A 11 0.85 16.42 -23.82
N LEU A 12 1.39 15.93 -24.92
CA LEU A 12 0.93 14.72 -25.60
C LEU A 12 1.47 13.44 -24.91
N SER A 13 2.75 13.45 -24.53
CA SER A 13 3.41 12.23 -24.01
C SER A 13 2.87 11.81 -22.65
N ALA A 14 2.48 12.72 -21.79
CA ALA A 14 1.94 12.41 -20.46
C ALA A 14 0.60 11.62 -20.54
N PRO A 15 -0.43 12.07 -21.28
CA PRO A 15 -1.66 11.30 -21.46
C PRO A 15 -1.43 9.95 -22.16
N ILE A 16 -0.53 9.88 -23.14
CA ILE A 16 -0.22 8.62 -23.81
C ILE A 16 0.40 7.64 -22.81
N ALA A 17 1.35 8.07 -21.99
CA ALA A 17 1.98 7.22 -20.96
C ALA A 17 0.94 6.75 -19.93
N ALA A 18 0.07 7.64 -19.43
CA ALA A 18 -1.00 7.30 -18.51
C ALA A 18 -1.95 6.25 -19.12
N LYS A 19 -2.43 6.46 -20.33
CA LYS A 19 -3.34 5.52 -20.99
C LYS A 19 -2.69 4.19 -21.35
N ALA A 20 -1.44 4.19 -21.82
CA ALA A 20 -0.75 2.97 -22.21
C ALA A 20 -0.29 2.14 -20.99
N VAL A 21 0.20 2.78 -19.93
CA VAL A 21 0.76 2.08 -18.76
C VAL A 21 -0.32 1.92 -17.68
N GLU A 22 -0.84 3.01 -17.15
CA GLU A 22 -1.69 2.99 -15.96
C GLU A 22 -3.10 2.46 -16.26
N ASP A 23 -3.68 2.86 -17.42
CA ASP A 23 -5.02 2.47 -17.82
C ASP A 23 -5.07 1.29 -18.82
N THR A 24 -3.96 0.65 -19.13
CA THR A 24 -3.95 -0.55 -19.97
C THR A 24 -2.98 -1.62 -19.45
N ALA A 25 -1.67 -1.34 -19.41
CA ALA A 25 -0.69 -2.35 -19.03
C ALA A 25 -0.90 -2.87 -17.61
N PHE A 26 -1.30 -2.02 -16.66
CA PHE A 26 -1.57 -2.42 -15.26
C PHE A 26 -2.82 -3.30 -15.11
N TYR A 27 -3.71 -3.35 -16.09
CA TYR A 27 -4.82 -4.28 -16.14
C TYR A 27 -4.49 -5.60 -16.88
N ARG A 28 -3.25 -5.72 -17.43
CA ARG A 28 -2.73 -6.94 -18.07
C ARG A 28 -1.66 -7.64 -17.24
N HIS A 29 -1.00 -6.91 -16.35
CA HIS A 29 0.15 -7.40 -15.59
C HIS A 29 -0.30 -7.99 -14.25
N ALA A 30 -0.48 -9.31 -14.21
CA ALA A 30 -1.05 -10.02 -13.06
C ALA A 30 -0.02 -10.49 -12.00
N VAL A 31 1.28 -10.16 -12.13
CA VAL A 31 2.32 -10.73 -11.25
C VAL A 31 2.09 -10.35 -9.79
N LEU A 32 1.94 -9.05 -9.49
CA LEU A 32 1.63 -8.57 -8.15
C LEU A 32 0.89 -7.23 -8.24
N LEU A 33 -0.39 -7.23 -7.94
CA LEU A 33 -1.26 -6.09 -8.15
C LEU A 33 -0.94 -4.88 -7.26
N SER A 34 -0.23 -5.06 -6.13
CA SER A 34 0.26 -3.91 -5.33
C SER A 34 1.26 -3.02 -6.10
N ARG A 35 1.78 -3.49 -7.24
CA ARG A 35 2.71 -2.76 -8.10
C ARG A 35 2.04 -2.02 -9.26
N ASN A 36 0.77 -2.30 -9.49
CA ASN A 36 0.00 -1.74 -10.59
C ASN A 36 -0.79 -0.53 -10.10
N ASP A 37 -0.13 0.58 -9.93
CA ASP A 37 -0.79 1.82 -9.48
C ASP A 37 -0.16 3.06 -10.11
N VAL A 38 -0.88 4.18 -10.08
CA VAL A 38 -0.48 5.45 -10.66
C VAL A 38 0.88 5.89 -10.14
N GLY A 39 1.77 6.26 -11.04
CA GLY A 39 3.12 6.70 -10.74
C GLY A 39 4.12 5.58 -10.40
N PHE A 40 3.70 4.31 -10.43
CA PHE A 40 4.62 3.19 -10.26
C PHE A 40 5.35 2.84 -11.56
N ASP A 41 6.62 2.44 -11.42
CA ASP A 41 7.44 1.89 -12.50
C ASP A 41 7.14 0.39 -12.65
N ALA A 42 6.45 0.01 -13.73
CA ALA A 42 6.08 -1.38 -14.00
C ALA A 42 7.30 -2.30 -14.16
N GLY A 43 8.45 -1.77 -14.58
CA GLY A 43 9.69 -2.53 -14.75
C GLY A 43 10.47 -2.78 -13.45
N ARG A 44 9.98 -2.27 -12.31
CA ARG A 44 10.72 -2.34 -11.04
C ARG A 44 9.84 -2.87 -9.91
N MET A 45 10.15 -4.05 -9.39
CA MET A 45 9.42 -4.67 -8.31
C MET A 45 9.51 -3.85 -6.99
N SER A 46 10.70 -3.41 -6.59
CA SER A 46 10.93 -2.62 -5.38
C SER A 46 12.21 -1.81 -5.48
N LEU A 47 12.37 -0.85 -4.58
CA LEU A 47 13.65 -0.19 -4.32
C LEU A 47 14.41 -0.95 -3.24
N SER A 48 15.74 -0.97 -3.33
CA SER A 48 16.58 -1.27 -2.17
C SER A 48 16.49 -0.10 -1.16
N ILE A 49 16.81 -0.39 0.11
CA ILE A 49 16.86 0.65 1.16
C ILE A 49 17.84 1.76 0.78
N ALA A 50 19.01 1.40 0.25
CA ALA A 50 19.99 2.37 -0.24
C ALA A 50 19.43 3.25 -1.36
N ALA A 51 18.76 2.67 -2.37
CA ALA A 51 18.14 3.42 -3.45
C ALA A 51 17.00 4.33 -2.97
N PHE A 52 16.25 3.91 -1.93
CA PHE A 52 15.26 4.76 -1.29
C PHE A 52 15.92 5.98 -0.64
N HIS A 53 16.98 5.77 0.13
CA HIS A 53 17.70 6.87 0.78
C HIS A 53 18.30 7.86 -0.23
N GLU A 54 18.88 7.38 -1.32
CA GLU A 54 19.40 8.26 -2.38
C GLU A 54 18.28 9.11 -3.03
N ARG A 55 17.11 8.53 -3.25
CA ARG A 55 15.95 9.29 -3.73
C ARG A 55 15.47 10.34 -2.73
N MET A 56 15.52 10.05 -1.43
CA MET A 56 15.14 11.03 -0.41
C MET A 56 16.15 12.18 -0.33
N LYS A 57 17.45 11.92 -0.49
CA LYS A 57 18.50 12.95 -0.60
C LYS A 57 18.29 13.83 -1.84
N ASP A 58 18.09 13.21 -3.01
CA ASP A 58 17.81 13.95 -4.26
C ASP A 58 16.55 14.82 -4.14
N ARG A 59 15.48 14.28 -3.57
CA ARG A 59 14.26 15.04 -3.31
C ARG A 59 14.51 16.22 -2.37
N THR A 60 15.24 16.02 -1.29
CA THR A 60 15.61 17.11 -0.36
C THR A 60 16.36 18.23 -1.07
N ALA A 61 17.24 17.89 -2.00
CA ALA A 61 18.05 18.86 -2.73
C ALA A 61 17.28 19.58 -3.84
N ARG A 62 16.44 18.85 -4.59
CA ARG A 62 15.83 19.35 -5.83
C ARG A 62 14.36 19.72 -5.71
N PHE A 63 13.60 18.98 -4.89
CA PHE A 63 12.14 19.11 -4.77
C PHE A 63 11.67 19.00 -3.31
N PRO A 64 12.20 19.82 -2.39
CA PRO A 64 11.94 19.70 -0.95
C PRO A 64 10.46 19.88 -0.56
N HIS A 65 9.68 20.53 -1.43
CA HIS A 65 8.26 20.81 -1.22
C HIS A 65 7.34 20.04 -2.15
N ALA A 66 7.83 18.96 -2.81
CA ALA A 66 6.98 18.10 -3.60
C ALA A 66 5.86 17.49 -2.76
N VAL A 67 4.63 17.45 -3.29
CA VAL A 67 3.51 16.79 -2.64
C VAL A 67 3.75 15.28 -2.62
N LEU A 68 3.49 14.67 -1.47
CA LEU A 68 3.61 13.23 -1.23
C LEU A 68 2.24 12.64 -0.99
N THR A 69 1.86 11.68 -1.80
CA THR A 69 0.60 10.96 -1.61
C THR A 69 0.80 9.45 -1.76
N THR A 70 -0.06 8.68 -1.11
CA THR A 70 -0.18 7.22 -1.27
C THR A 70 -1.53 6.82 -1.84
N ALA A 71 -2.47 7.76 -1.92
CA ALA A 71 -3.78 7.56 -2.53
C ALA A 71 -4.25 8.85 -3.21
N THR A 72 -4.98 8.72 -4.31
CA THR A 72 -5.61 9.82 -5.06
C THR A 72 -6.97 9.38 -5.59
N HIS A 73 -7.69 10.28 -6.25
CA HIS A 73 -8.93 9.95 -6.95
C HIS A 73 -8.75 8.94 -8.11
N ASP A 74 -7.52 8.67 -8.53
CA ASP A 74 -7.18 7.83 -9.70
C ASP A 74 -6.31 6.61 -9.33
N HIS A 75 -6.09 6.34 -8.05
CA HIS A 75 -5.38 5.12 -7.67
C HIS A 75 -6.15 3.86 -8.12
N LYS A 76 -5.41 2.82 -8.49
CA LYS A 76 -6.02 1.56 -8.95
C LYS A 76 -6.47 0.69 -7.78
N ARG A 77 -5.85 0.85 -6.63
CA ARG A 77 -6.16 0.17 -5.36
C ARG A 77 -5.84 1.05 -4.17
N GLY A 78 -6.70 1.02 -3.16
CA GLY A 78 -6.50 1.72 -1.90
C GLY A 78 -5.14 1.42 -1.26
N GLU A 79 -4.64 2.34 -0.47
CA GLU A 79 -3.30 2.23 0.12
C GLU A 79 -3.17 1.00 1.02
N ASP A 80 -4.24 0.55 1.68
CA ASP A 80 -4.22 -0.63 2.54
C ASP A 80 -4.44 -1.92 1.76
N VAL A 81 -5.16 -1.91 0.63
CA VAL A 81 -5.17 -3.01 -0.34
C VAL A 81 -3.75 -3.31 -0.81
N ARG A 82 -2.99 -2.27 -1.19
CA ARG A 82 -1.59 -2.42 -1.63
C ARG A 82 -0.68 -2.89 -0.49
N ALA A 83 -0.87 -2.36 0.72
CA ALA A 83 -0.12 -2.76 1.90
C ALA A 83 -0.30 -4.25 2.22
N ARG A 84 -1.55 -4.74 2.11
CA ARG A 84 -1.91 -6.16 2.32
C ARG A 84 -1.33 -7.04 1.21
N LEU A 85 -1.54 -6.69 -0.05
CA LEU A 85 -0.99 -7.40 -1.22
C LEU A 85 0.55 -7.48 -1.19
N ALA A 86 1.23 -6.43 -0.73
CA ALA A 86 2.67 -6.40 -0.64
C ALA A 86 3.25 -7.49 0.28
N VAL A 87 2.47 -7.99 1.26
CA VAL A 87 2.91 -9.08 2.14
C VAL A 87 3.17 -10.36 1.36
N ALA A 88 2.39 -10.65 0.30
CA ALA A 88 2.60 -11.81 -0.55
C ALA A 88 4.03 -11.87 -1.11
N SER A 89 4.63 -10.72 -1.43
CA SER A 89 6.01 -10.65 -1.93
C SER A 89 7.07 -10.98 -0.86
N ALA A 90 6.72 -10.95 0.41
CA ALA A 90 7.60 -11.30 1.52
C ALA A 90 7.51 -12.80 1.91
N MET A 91 6.56 -13.54 1.32
CA MET A 91 6.34 -14.97 1.54
C MET A 91 6.06 -15.73 0.22
N PRO A 92 6.93 -15.65 -0.79
CA PRO A 92 6.64 -16.09 -2.16
C PRO A 92 6.29 -17.58 -2.27
N ASP A 93 6.97 -18.43 -1.54
CA ASP A 93 6.69 -19.88 -1.58
C ASP A 93 5.34 -20.23 -0.96
N ALA A 94 5.02 -19.67 0.20
CA ALA A 94 3.72 -19.86 0.84
C ALA A 94 2.58 -19.26 0.00
N TRP A 95 2.81 -18.10 -0.61
CA TRP A 95 1.86 -17.50 -1.55
C TRP A 95 1.61 -18.41 -2.75
N ARG A 96 2.68 -18.92 -3.39
CA ARG A 96 2.55 -19.86 -4.52
C ARG A 96 1.76 -21.11 -4.13
N GLN A 97 2.08 -21.75 -3.00
CA GLN A 97 1.36 -22.92 -2.50
C GLN A 97 -0.13 -22.63 -2.27
N GLN A 98 -0.44 -21.46 -1.71
CA GLN A 98 -1.82 -21.06 -1.47
C GLN A 98 -2.58 -20.81 -2.79
N ILE A 99 -1.95 -20.20 -3.78
CA ILE A 99 -2.55 -19.99 -5.11
C ILE A 99 -2.80 -21.33 -5.81
N GLU A 100 -1.85 -22.26 -5.77
CA GLU A 100 -2.01 -23.60 -6.34
C GLU A 100 -3.17 -24.36 -5.66
N ALA A 101 -3.30 -24.24 -4.33
CA ALA A 101 -4.42 -24.83 -3.59
C ALA A 101 -5.76 -24.18 -4.00
N TRP A 102 -5.86 -22.86 -4.08
CA TRP A 102 -7.07 -22.17 -4.51
C TRP A 102 -7.42 -22.48 -5.96
N TRP A 103 -6.42 -22.55 -6.85
CA TRP A 103 -6.66 -22.97 -8.23
C TRP A 103 -7.30 -24.35 -8.29
N SER A 104 -6.73 -25.33 -7.60
CA SER A 104 -7.28 -26.70 -7.55
C SER A 104 -8.71 -26.75 -7.00
N GLN A 105 -9.04 -25.89 -6.04
CA GLN A 105 -10.37 -25.81 -5.44
C GLN A 105 -11.41 -25.12 -6.34
N THR A 106 -10.99 -24.19 -7.21
CA THR A 106 -11.90 -23.27 -7.92
C THR A 106 -11.85 -23.39 -9.43
N VAL A 107 -10.92 -24.17 -10.02
CA VAL A 107 -10.77 -24.29 -11.48
C VAL A 107 -12.05 -24.74 -12.18
N HIS A 108 -12.84 -25.63 -11.53
CA HIS A 108 -14.12 -26.09 -12.08
C HIS A 108 -15.20 -24.99 -12.08
N LEU A 109 -15.07 -23.95 -11.26
CA LEU A 109 -15.93 -22.75 -11.26
C LEU A 109 -15.46 -21.72 -12.29
N ALA A 110 -14.21 -21.82 -12.72
CA ALA A 110 -13.56 -20.87 -13.63
C ALA A 110 -13.62 -21.33 -15.11
N GLU A 111 -14.56 -22.20 -15.47
CA GLU A 111 -14.70 -22.64 -16.85
C GLU A 111 -14.97 -21.45 -17.78
N GLY A 112 -14.15 -21.31 -18.83
CA GLY A 112 -14.22 -20.19 -19.76
C GLY A 112 -13.67 -18.86 -19.24
N VAL A 113 -13.05 -18.82 -18.05
CA VAL A 113 -12.33 -17.68 -17.51
C VAL A 113 -10.82 -17.88 -17.72
N ASP A 114 -10.15 -16.87 -18.25
CA ASP A 114 -8.69 -16.92 -18.41
C ASP A 114 -7.95 -17.01 -17.06
N PRO A 115 -6.92 -17.85 -16.95
CA PRO A 115 -6.16 -17.98 -15.69
C PRO A 115 -5.55 -16.67 -15.18
N ALA A 116 -5.18 -15.73 -16.04
CA ALA A 116 -4.67 -14.43 -15.61
C ALA A 116 -5.78 -13.57 -14.97
N ASP A 117 -6.99 -13.59 -15.54
CA ASP A 117 -8.14 -12.87 -14.98
C ASP A 117 -8.61 -13.50 -13.67
N TRP A 118 -8.59 -14.84 -13.58
CA TRP A 118 -8.77 -15.55 -12.30
C TRP A 118 -7.74 -15.10 -11.26
N TYR A 119 -6.45 -15.07 -11.61
CA TYR A 119 -5.40 -14.71 -10.67
C TYR A 119 -5.49 -13.23 -10.22
N MET A 120 -5.88 -12.34 -11.12
CA MET A 120 -6.15 -10.94 -10.77
C MET A 120 -7.34 -10.82 -9.81
N LEU A 121 -8.41 -11.61 -10.03
CA LEU A 121 -9.55 -11.68 -9.11
C LEU A 121 -9.12 -12.17 -7.73
N ILE A 122 -8.38 -13.27 -7.64
CA ILE A 122 -7.89 -13.81 -6.37
C ILE A 122 -7.05 -12.78 -5.59
N GLN A 123 -6.12 -12.11 -6.25
CA GLN A 123 -5.34 -11.04 -5.63
C GLN A 123 -6.22 -9.87 -5.17
N THR A 124 -7.23 -9.52 -5.95
CA THR A 124 -8.15 -8.44 -5.59
C THR A 124 -9.01 -8.81 -4.39
N LEU A 125 -9.54 -10.03 -4.34
CA LEU A 125 -10.26 -10.54 -3.16
C LEU A 125 -9.35 -10.57 -1.93
N PHE A 126 -8.12 -11.09 -2.03
CA PHE A 126 -7.15 -11.10 -0.93
C PHE A 126 -6.81 -9.68 -0.44
N GLY A 127 -6.62 -8.73 -1.36
CA GLY A 127 -6.26 -7.36 -1.00
C GLY A 127 -7.40 -6.56 -0.40
N ALA A 128 -8.60 -6.65 -1.00
CA ALA A 128 -9.75 -5.81 -0.68
C ALA A 128 -10.78 -6.46 0.25
N TRP A 129 -10.53 -7.70 0.72
CA TRP A 129 -11.48 -8.42 1.58
C TRP A 129 -11.83 -7.58 2.81
N PRO A 130 -13.11 -7.22 3.00
CA PRO A 130 -13.53 -6.37 4.10
C PRO A 130 -13.43 -7.10 5.46
N GLU A 131 -13.39 -6.33 6.53
CA GLU A 131 -13.63 -6.87 7.86
C GLU A 131 -15.11 -7.27 8.01
N ASP A 132 -15.43 -8.12 9.00
CA ASP A 132 -16.70 -8.86 9.03
C ASP A 132 -17.97 -7.99 8.95
N ASP A 133 -17.90 -6.76 9.41
CA ASP A 133 -19.08 -5.85 9.47
C ASP A 133 -19.29 -5.00 8.19
N GLU A 134 -18.34 -5.03 7.23
CA GLU A 134 -18.36 -4.19 6.02
C GLU A 134 -18.64 -4.96 4.73
N ARG A 135 -19.31 -6.11 4.79
CA ARG A 135 -19.53 -6.99 3.62
C ARG A 135 -20.66 -6.53 2.69
N ASP A 136 -21.56 -5.68 3.19
CA ASP A 136 -22.66 -5.18 2.37
C ASP A 136 -22.12 -4.43 1.14
N GLY A 137 -22.60 -4.82 -0.06
CA GLY A 137 -22.19 -4.25 -1.32
C GLY A 137 -20.79 -4.67 -1.81
N PHE A 138 -20.09 -5.59 -1.13
CA PHE A 138 -18.74 -6.00 -1.55
C PHE A 138 -18.74 -6.74 -2.89
N ALA A 139 -19.73 -7.60 -3.12
CA ALA A 139 -19.86 -8.33 -4.40
C ALA A 139 -20.08 -7.36 -5.57
N GLU A 140 -20.89 -6.32 -5.38
CA GLU A 140 -21.15 -5.27 -6.37
C GLU A 140 -19.89 -4.44 -6.64
N ARG A 141 -19.10 -4.14 -5.63
CA ARG A 141 -17.81 -3.45 -5.78
C ARG A 141 -16.82 -4.26 -6.61
N ILE A 142 -16.72 -5.57 -6.33
CA ILE A 142 -15.88 -6.50 -7.09
C ILE A 142 -16.38 -6.62 -8.53
N ALA A 143 -17.67 -6.71 -8.76
CA ALA A 143 -18.25 -6.77 -10.11
C ALA A 143 -17.91 -5.52 -10.93
N GLY A 144 -18.09 -4.32 -10.36
CA GLY A 144 -17.74 -3.06 -11.01
C GLY A 144 -16.25 -2.92 -11.30
N TRP A 145 -15.38 -3.34 -10.35
CA TRP A 145 -13.95 -3.40 -10.58
C TRP A 145 -13.59 -4.37 -11.71
N GLN A 146 -14.20 -5.55 -11.73
CA GLN A 146 -13.89 -6.60 -12.71
C GLN A 146 -14.29 -6.18 -14.12
N GLU A 147 -15.49 -5.63 -14.31
CA GLU A 147 -15.93 -5.07 -15.59
C GLU A 147 -14.92 -4.04 -16.11
N LYS A 148 -14.56 -3.06 -15.29
CA LYS A 148 -13.56 -2.05 -15.66
C LYS A 148 -12.21 -2.68 -15.97
N SER A 149 -11.73 -3.60 -15.15
CA SER A 149 -10.44 -4.28 -15.35
C SER A 149 -10.38 -5.01 -16.70
N LEU A 150 -11.43 -5.74 -17.05
CA LEU A 150 -11.50 -6.47 -18.30
C LEU A 150 -11.55 -5.54 -19.52
N ARG A 151 -12.34 -4.47 -19.44
CA ARG A 151 -12.49 -3.50 -20.53
C ARG A 151 -11.25 -2.65 -20.76
N GLU A 152 -10.57 -2.22 -19.68
CA GLU A 152 -9.30 -1.47 -19.80
C GLU A 152 -8.14 -2.35 -20.25
N ALA A 153 -8.14 -3.63 -19.90
CA ALA A 153 -7.16 -4.59 -20.41
C ALA A 153 -7.21 -4.75 -21.92
N LYS A 154 -8.38 -4.61 -22.55
CA LYS A 154 -8.60 -4.73 -24.02
C LYS A 154 -8.04 -6.03 -24.58
N LEU A 155 -8.18 -7.13 -23.85
CA LEU A 155 -7.74 -8.47 -24.27
C LEU A 155 -8.89 -9.35 -24.68
N ARG A 156 -10.00 -9.34 -23.93
CA ARG A 156 -11.19 -10.18 -24.14
C ARG A 156 -12.47 -9.36 -24.19
N SER A 157 -12.46 -8.19 -23.58
CA SER A 157 -13.54 -7.22 -23.60
C SER A 157 -12.92 -5.82 -23.72
N SER A 158 -13.68 -4.85 -24.20
CA SER A 158 -13.26 -3.44 -24.25
C SER A 158 -14.48 -2.53 -24.10
N TRP A 159 -14.26 -1.24 -23.91
CA TRP A 159 -15.33 -0.24 -23.87
C TRP A 159 -16.01 -0.08 -25.23
N GLU A 160 -15.25 -0.29 -26.33
CA GLU A 160 -15.72 -0.18 -27.70
C GLU A 160 -16.45 -1.43 -28.19
N ASP A 161 -16.04 -2.61 -27.70
CA ASP A 161 -16.58 -3.92 -28.09
C ASP A 161 -16.62 -4.84 -26.85
N PRO A 162 -17.68 -4.71 -26.01
CA PRO A 162 -17.79 -5.50 -24.78
C PRO A 162 -18.20 -6.96 -25.06
N ASP A 163 -17.39 -7.91 -24.57
CA ASP A 163 -17.80 -9.32 -24.49
C ASP A 163 -18.58 -9.54 -23.19
N THR A 164 -19.89 -9.26 -23.25
CA THR A 164 -20.78 -9.36 -22.08
C THR A 164 -20.93 -10.78 -21.55
N ASP A 165 -20.77 -11.80 -22.40
CA ASP A 165 -20.82 -13.20 -21.97
C ASP A 165 -19.58 -13.59 -21.19
N TYR A 166 -18.40 -13.11 -21.60
CA TYR A 166 -17.16 -13.28 -20.85
C TYR A 166 -17.21 -12.53 -19.51
N GLU A 167 -17.65 -11.29 -19.52
CA GLU A 167 -17.81 -10.47 -18.30
C GLU A 167 -18.78 -11.13 -17.32
N ALA A 168 -19.90 -11.70 -17.81
CA ALA A 168 -20.86 -12.41 -16.98
C ALA A 168 -20.26 -13.67 -16.33
N ARG A 169 -19.45 -14.46 -17.06
CA ARG A 169 -18.74 -15.61 -16.49
C ARG A 169 -17.76 -15.19 -15.38
N CYS A 170 -16.98 -14.15 -15.62
CA CYS A 170 -16.07 -13.62 -14.62
C CYS A 170 -16.80 -13.14 -13.35
N ASN A 171 -17.91 -12.42 -13.52
CA ASN A 171 -18.74 -11.95 -12.41
C ASN A 171 -19.41 -13.11 -11.65
N ALA A 172 -19.88 -14.15 -12.33
CA ALA A 172 -20.45 -15.32 -11.69
C ALA A 172 -19.41 -16.03 -10.82
N LEU A 173 -18.17 -16.18 -11.31
CA LEU A 173 -17.05 -16.70 -10.53
C LEU A 173 -16.79 -15.86 -9.27
N ALA A 174 -16.68 -14.55 -9.42
CA ALA A 174 -16.43 -13.64 -8.31
C ALA A 174 -17.52 -13.76 -7.23
N LYS A 175 -18.79 -13.73 -7.65
CA LYS A 175 -19.94 -13.89 -6.75
C LYS A 175 -19.92 -15.23 -6.01
N THR A 176 -19.60 -16.32 -6.71
CA THR A 176 -19.52 -17.66 -6.13
C THR A 176 -18.41 -17.73 -5.05
N LEU A 177 -17.26 -17.12 -5.30
CA LEU A 177 -16.14 -17.09 -4.34
C LEU A 177 -16.46 -16.20 -3.11
N ILE A 178 -17.26 -15.17 -3.29
CA ILE A 178 -17.70 -14.28 -2.20
C ILE A 178 -18.83 -14.92 -1.40
N ASP A 179 -19.70 -15.71 -2.03
CA ASP A 179 -20.82 -16.37 -1.38
C ASP A 179 -20.33 -17.39 -0.34
N GLU A 180 -20.85 -17.26 0.90
CA GLU A 180 -20.40 -18.08 2.02
C GLU A 180 -20.72 -19.56 1.86
N ALA A 181 -21.85 -19.89 1.28
CA ALA A 181 -22.31 -21.27 1.09
C ALA A 181 -21.55 -21.98 -0.03
N ALA A 182 -21.28 -21.29 -1.13
CA ALA A 182 -20.65 -21.85 -2.32
C ALA A 182 -19.11 -21.80 -2.26
N GLY A 183 -18.52 -20.74 -1.67
CA GLY A 183 -17.09 -20.52 -1.63
C GLY A 183 -16.40 -21.00 -0.36
N SER A 184 -17.03 -21.80 0.49
CA SER A 184 -16.54 -22.14 1.84
C SER A 184 -15.08 -22.59 1.93
N PRO A 185 -14.54 -23.54 1.12
CA PRO A 185 -13.13 -23.92 1.22
C PRO A 185 -12.17 -22.77 0.86
N PHE A 186 -12.47 -22.02 -0.19
CA PHE A 186 -11.70 -20.85 -0.58
C PHE A 186 -11.75 -19.77 0.53
N ARG A 187 -12.94 -19.46 1.04
CA ARG A 187 -13.13 -18.44 2.06
C ARG A 187 -12.46 -18.77 3.38
N HIS A 188 -12.50 -20.06 3.82
CA HIS A 188 -11.76 -20.50 5.01
C HIS A 188 -10.26 -20.27 4.84
N GLY A 189 -9.69 -20.67 3.70
CA GLY A 189 -8.29 -20.44 3.37
C GLY A 189 -7.93 -18.96 3.34
N LEU A 190 -8.79 -18.14 2.71
CA LEU A 190 -8.61 -16.69 2.63
C LEU A 190 -8.63 -16.05 4.03
N SER A 191 -9.63 -16.37 4.84
CA SER A 191 -9.75 -15.86 6.21
C SER A 191 -8.56 -16.26 7.09
N ALA A 192 -8.11 -17.51 6.99
CA ALA A 192 -6.93 -17.99 7.72
C ALA A 192 -5.66 -17.23 7.30
N LEU A 193 -5.45 -17.07 6.00
CA LEU A 193 -4.30 -16.33 5.48
C LEU A 193 -4.35 -14.84 5.89
N LEU A 194 -5.51 -14.19 5.79
CA LEU A 194 -5.66 -12.79 6.21
C LEU A 194 -5.33 -12.59 7.69
N LYS A 195 -5.76 -13.51 8.56
CA LYS A 195 -5.40 -13.48 10.00
C LYS A 195 -3.89 -13.66 10.20
N GLN A 196 -3.28 -14.58 9.47
CA GLN A 196 -1.84 -14.84 9.56
C GLN A 196 -1.00 -13.62 9.16
N ILE A 197 -1.40 -12.91 8.10
CA ILE A 197 -0.64 -11.76 7.58
C ILE A 197 -0.98 -10.43 8.25
N ALA A 198 -2.05 -10.37 9.06
CA ALA A 198 -2.56 -9.13 9.63
C ALA A 198 -1.49 -8.26 10.32
N PRO A 199 -0.56 -8.80 11.14
CA PRO A 199 0.49 -8.00 11.75
C PRO A 199 1.41 -7.33 10.73
N ALA A 200 1.84 -8.08 9.69
CA ALA A 200 2.70 -7.54 8.63
C ALA A 200 1.98 -6.53 7.73
N ALA A 201 0.70 -6.78 7.42
CA ALA A 201 -0.12 -5.87 6.64
C ALA A 201 -0.35 -4.54 7.38
N ARG A 202 -0.68 -4.61 8.68
CA ARG A 202 -0.80 -3.43 9.54
C ARG A 202 0.51 -2.65 9.61
N ALA A 203 1.64 -3.34 9.77
CA ALA A 203 2.96 -2.69 9.78
C ALA A 203 3.23 -1.94 8.46
N ASN A 204 2.94 -2.55 7.31
CA ASN A 204 3.08 -1.90 6.01
C ASN A 204 2.17 -0.67 5.89
N SER A 205 0.90 -0.77 6.32
CA SER A 205 -0.07 0.33 6.32
C SER A 205 0.44 1.52 7.13
N LEU A 206 0.83 1.29 8.37
CA LEU A 206 1.32 2.35 9.25
C LEU A 206 2.67 2.91 8.79
N ALA A 207 3.58 2.07 8.28
CA ALA A 207 4.88 2.51 7.77
C ALA A 207 4.75 3.45 6.57
N GLN A 208 3.85 3.17 5.62
CA GLN A 208 3.62 4.08 4.49
C GLN A 208 3.06 5.43 4.94
N VAL A 209 2.14 5.45 5.93
CA VAL A 209 1.64 6.68 6.53
C VAL A 209 2.78 7.43 7.19
N ALA A 210 3.54 6.79 8.07
CA ALA A 210 4.64 7.44 8.78
C ALA A 210 5.70 8.00 7.83
N LEU A 211 6.07 7.25 6.78
CA LEU A 211 6.98 7.72 5.72
C LEU A 211 6.42 8.93 4.97
N ARG A 212 5.13 8.93 4.62
CA ARG A 212 4.47 10.06 3.93
C ARG A 212 4.57 11.35 4.73
N TYR A 213 4.40 11.27 6.06
CA TYR A 213 4.41 12.45 6.93
C TYR A 213 5.80 12.87 7.42
N THR A 214 6.82 12.00 7.35
CA THR A 214 8.17 12.29 7.88
C THR A 214 9.22 12.47 6.79
N ALA A 215 9.04 11.87 5.61
CA ALA A 215 9.93 12.06 4.47
C ALA A 215 9.99 13.52 4.00
N PRO A 216 11.05 13.93 3.27
CA PRO A 216 11.10 15.25 2.64
C PRO A 216 9.95 15.46 1.66
N GLY A 217 9.16 16.52 1.87
CA GLY A 217 7.98 16.85 1.07
C GLY A 217 6.81 17.32 1.92
N VAL A 218 5.69 17.60 1.24
CA VAL A 218 4.42 18.02 1.83
C VAL A 218 3.43 16.86 1.71
N PRO A 219 3.00 16.24 2.82
CA PRO A 219 2.08 15.12 2.76
C PRO A 219 0.69 15.54 2.35
N ASP A 220 0.05 14.73 1.51
CA ASP A 220 -1.37 14.77 1.21
C ASP A 220 -2.07 13.58 1.88
N CYS A 221 -3.31 13.78 2.31
CA CYS A 221 -4.18 12.73 2.82
C CYS A 221 -5.43 12.69 1.95
N TYR A 222 -5.54 11.69 1.08
CA TYR A 222 -6.74 11.54 0.27
C TYR A 222 -7.95 11.27 1.16
N GLN A 223 -9.10 11.85 0.79
CA GLN A 223 -10.35 11.74 1.56
C GLN A 223 -10.64 10.28 1.97
N GLY A 224 -10.90 10.08 3.25
CA GLY A 224 -11.27 8.78 3.81
C GLY A 224 -10.11 7.86 4.18
N THR A 225 -8.87 8.17 3.75
CA THR A 225 -7.70 7.31 4.02
C THR A 225 -7.13 7.46 5.43
N GLU A 226 -7.81 8.21 6.30
CA GLU A 226 -7.56 8.23 7.74
C GLU A 226 -7.86 6.85 8.37
N PHE A 227 -8.86 6.17 7.86
CA PHE A 227 -9.16 4.76 8.18
C PHE A 227 -8.44 3.82 7.22
N PRO A 228 -8.38 2.51 7.50
CA PRO A 228 -7.92 1.53 6.52
C PRO A 228 -8.72 1.65 5.21
N ASP A 229 -8.00 1.88 4.11
CA ASP A 229 -8.60 2.09 2.79
C ASP A 229 -8.49 0.84 1.94
N LEU A 230 -9.59 0.07 1.88
CA LEU A 230 -9.74 -1.12 1.05
C LEU A 230 -10.52 -0.84 -0.25
N SER A 231 -10.49 0.39 -0.73
CA SER A 231 -11.11 0.77 -2.00
C SER A 231 -10.36 0.20 -3.20
N LEU A 232 -11.09 0.08 -4.30
CA LEU A 232 -10.58 -0.27 -5.63
C LEU A 232 -10.55 0.99 -6.51
N VAL A 233 -10.32 0.81 -7.80
CA VAL A 233 -10.31 1.92 -8.76
C VAL A 233 -11.66 2.65 -8.81
N ASP A 234 -11.66 3.88 -9.30
CA ASP A 234 -12.88 4.66 -9.47
C ASP A 234 -13.99 3.87 -10.23
N PRO A 235 -15.24 4.01 -9.84
CA PRO A 235 -15.79 4.98 -8.87
C PRO A 235 -15.67 4.56 -7.39
N ASP A 236 -15.17 3.38 -7.07
CA ASP A 236 -15.16 2.82 -5.72
C ASP A 236 -14.36 3.69 -4.72
N ASN A 237 -13.21 4.22 -5.12
CA ASN A 237 -12.38 5.11 -4.32
C ASN A 237 -12.94 6.55 -4.18
N ARG A 238 -14.10 6.83 -4.74
CA ARG A 238 -14.79 8.14 -4.66
C ARG A 238 -16.12 8.05 -3.92
N ARG A 239 -16.37 6.96 -3.21
CA ARG A 239 -17.55 6.81 -2.37
C ARG A 239 -17.61 7.90 -1.30
N PRO A 240 -18.81 8.32 -0.86
CA PRO A 240 -18.95 9.27 0.24
C PRO A 240 -18.18 8.80 1.48
N VAL A 241 -17.54 9.74 2.16
CA VAL A 241 -16.78 9.48 3.40
C VAL A 241 -17.68 9.74 4.59
N ASP A 242 -17.74 8.80 5.52
CA ASP A 242 -18.39 9.00 6.81
C ASP A 242 -17.46 9.79 7.75
N TYR A 243 -17.60 11.10 7.73
CA TYR A 243 -16.81 11.99 8.57
C TYR A 243 -17.23 11.91 10.04
N ALA A 244 -18.49 11.59 10.33
CA ALA A 244 -18.95 11.46 11.72
C ALA A 244 -18.28 10.27 12.43
N ALA A 245 -18.13 9.13 11.72
CA ALA A 245 -17.39 7.99 12.24
C ALA A 245 -15.91 8.34 12.51
N ARG A 246 -15.29 9.16 11.65
CA ARG A 246 -13.91 9.59 11.83
C ARG A 246 -13.72 10.55 13.00
N GLU A 247 -14.66 11.47 13.19
CA GLU A 247 -14.66 12.36 14.36
C GLU A 247 -14.80 11.58 15.66
N ALA A 248 -15.71 10.59 15.71
CA ALA A 248 -15.90 9.73 16.87
C ALA A 248 -14.62 8.90 17.16
N ALA A 249 -14.07 8.23 16.16
CA ALA A 249 -12.86 7.42 16.32
C ALA A 249 -11.62 8.25 16.73
N LEU A 250 -11.55 9.51 16.31
CA LEU A 250 -10.48 10.41 16.73
C LEU A 250 -10.60 10.77 18.22
N ALA A 251 -11.82 10.96 18.73
CA ALA A 251 -12.07 11.26 20.13
C ALA A 251 -11.71 10.06 21.04
N ASP A 252 -12.05 8.85 20.61
CA ASP A 252 -11.88 7.61 21.38
C ASP A 252 -10.52 6.92 21.13
N ALA A 253 -9.74 7.41 20.15
CA ALA A 253 -8.46 6.84 19.70
C ALA A 253 -8.55 5.36 19.24
N ASP A 254 -9.72 4.95 18.73
CA ASP A 254 -9.98 3.55 18.35
C ASP A 254 -9.31 3.13 17.03
N CYS A 255 -8.92 4.08 16.18
CA CYS A 255 -8.26 3.79 14.92
C CYS A 255 -6.76 4.14 14.97
N PRO A 256 -5.85 3.15 15.09
CA PRO A 256 -4.41 3.40 15.19
C PRO A 256 -3.82 4.18 13.99
N LYS A 257 -4.35 3.97 12.78
CA LYS A 257 -3.92 4.69 11.57
C LYS A 257 -4.29 6.17 11.66
N GLN A 258 -5.52 6.49 12.03
CA GLN A 258 -5.98 7.86 12.18
C GLN A 258 -5.23 8.57 13.31
N LYS A 259 -5.05 7.88 14.44
CA LYS A 259 -4.25 8.42 15.55
C LYS A 259 -2.84 8.77 15.12
N LEU A 260 -2.16 7.88 14.40
CA LEU A 260 -0.82 8.13 13.86
C LEU A 260 -0.80 9.36 12.93
N ILE A 261 -1.80 9.51 12.06
CA ILE A 261 -1.94 10.69 11.19
C ILE A 261 -2.09 11.97 12.02
N ALA A 262 -2.97 11.95 13.02
CA ALA A 262 -3.20 13.10 13.89
C ALA A 262 -1.94 13.50 14.67
N ASP A 263 -1.23 12.53 15.24
CA ASP A 263 0.03 12.75 15.97
C ASP A 263 1.11 13.35 15.06
N LEU A 264 1.25 12.82 13.84
CA LEU A 264 2.25 13.32 12.86
C LEU A 264 1.87 14.70 12.30
N LEU A 265 0.60 15.01 12.13
CA LEU A 265 0.14 16.35 11.75
C LEU A 265 0.40 17.36 12.86
N ALA A 266 0.13 17.00 14.12
CA ALA A 266 0.48 17.84 15.28
C ALA A 266 1.99 18.08 15.34
N LEU A 267 2.79 17.03 15.18
CA LEU A 267 4.25 17.11 15.16
C LEU A 267 4.76 18.07 14.06
N ARG A 268 4.19 18.01 12.87
CA ARG A 268 4.54 18.92 11.76
C ARG A 268 4.10 20.36 12.01
N ARG A 269 2.91 20.57 12.57
CA ARG A 269 2.40 21.88 12.94
C ARG A 269 3.30 22.56 13.98
N ASP A 270 3.74 21.80 14.97
CA ASP A 270 4.51 22.32 16.10
C ASP A 270 6.01 22.50 15.75
N ASN A 271 6.49 21.86 14.67
CA ASN A 271 7.89 21.92 14.22
C ASN A 271 8.02 22.21 12.70
N PRO A 272 7.37 23.25 12.15
CA PRO A 272 7.26 23.45 10.71
C PRO A 272 8.62 23.61 10.01
N ALA A 273 9.59 24.28 10.65
CA ALA A 273 10.90 24.52 10.06
C ALA A 273 11.70 23.22 9.89
N LEU A 274 11.58 22.27 10.82
CA LEU A 274 12.22 20.96 10.73
C LEU A 274 11.71 20.17 9.53
N PHE A 275 10.39 20.20 9.27
CA PHE A 275 9.81 19.48 8.15
C PHE A 275 10.00 20.17 6.79
N LEU A 276 10.07 21.50 6.76
CA LEU A 276 10.24 22.26 5.50
C LEU A 276 11.71 22.42 5.10
N LYS A 277 12.62 22.55 6.06
CA LYS A 277 14.03 22.91 5.83
C LYS A 277 15.02 21.90 6.38
N GLY A 278 14.54 20.90 7.13
CA GLY A 278 15.41 19.90 7.76
C GLY A 278 16.16 19.06 6.73
N THR A 279 17.41 18.75 7.05
CA THR A 279 18.25 17.81 6.31
C THR A 279 17.64 16.40 6.31
N TYR A 280 18.18 15.52 5.49
CA TYR A 280 17.85 14.10 5.50
C TYR A 280 19.14 13.29 5.57
N THR A 281 19.30 12.50 6.63
CA THR A 281 20.47 11.68 6.87
C THR A 281 20.05 10.23 7.14
N PRO A 282 20.39 9.27 6.27
CA PRO A 282 20.19 7.85 6.56
C PRO A 282 20.95 7.42 7.82
N LEU A 283 20.36 6.52 8.58
CA LEU A 283 21.01 5.88 9.73
C LEU A 283 21.49 4.48 9.38
N SER A 284 22.57 4.04 10.04
CA SER A 284 23.10 2.70 9.89
C SER A 284 22.22 1.69 10.65
N VAL A 285 21.89 0.59 9.98
CA VAL A 285 21.15 -0.54 10.57
C VAL A 285 22.01 -1.79 10.45
N THR A 286 22.14 -2.53 11.54
CA THR A 286 22.92 -3.78 11.61
C THR A 286 22.08 -4.90 12.20
N GLY A 287 22.58 -6.14 12.14
CA GLY A 287 21.89 -7.33 12.67
C GLY A 287 20.96 -8.00 11.66
N HIS A 288 20.14 -8.91 12.17
CA HIS A 288 19.31 -9.83 11.36
C HIS A 288 18.28 -9.10 10.47
N GLY A 289 17.62 -8.09 10.99
CA GLY A 289 16.57 -7.34 10.28
C GLY A 289 17.06 -6.14 9.45
N ARG A 290 18.38 -5.95 9.27
CA ARG A 290 18.95 -4.76 8.61
C ARG A 290 18.34 -4.42 7.24
N ASP A 291 17.98 -5.44 6.46
CA ASP A 291 17.40 -5.27 5.12
C ASP A 291 15.87 -5.04 5.16
N ARG A 292 15.31 -4.89 6.37
CA ARG A 292 13.88 -4.71 6.63
C ARG A 292 13.57 -3.45 7.43
N VAL A 293 14.54 -2.56 7.57
CA VAL A 293 14.39 -1.31 8.34
C VAL A 293 14.83 -0.13 7.50
N ILE A 294 13.95 0.87 7.35
CA ILE A 294 14.31 2.21 6.92
C ILE A 294 14.50 3.05 8.17
N ALA A 295 15.69 3.63 8.34
CA ALA A 295 15.96 4.52 9.45
C ALA A 295 16.68 5.78 8.94
N PHE A 296 16.24 6.95 9.42
CA PHE A 296 16.85 8.23 9.06
C PHE A 296 16.60 9.28 10.13
N GLU A 297 17.39 10.34 10.05
CA GLU A 297 17.18 11.55 10.82
C GLU A 297 16.92 12.75 9.92
N ARG A 298 16.11 13.68 10.44
CA ARG A 298 15.98 15.03 9.92
C ARG A 298 16.44 16.02 10.97
N ARG A 299 17.22 17.03 10.55
CA ARG A 299 17.80 18.02 11.48
C ARG A 299 17.57 19.43 10.99
N HIS A 300 17.16 20.30 11.89
CA HIS A 300 17.08 21.74 11.66
C HIS A 300 17.34 22.49 12.95
N ALA A 301 18.33 23.37 12.94
CA ALA A 301 18.81 24.07 14.15
C ALA A 301 19.16 23.07 15.28
N ASP A 302 18.52 23.22 16.43
CA ASP A 302 18.67 22.35 17.60
C ASP A 302 17.74 21.12 17.61
N GLN A 303 16.87 20.98 16.60
CA GLN A 303 15.89 19.90 16.54
C GLN A 303 16.41 18.72 15.71
N VAL A 304 16.19 17.51 16.22
CA VAL A 304 16.44 16.24 15.52
C VAL A 304 15.18 15.38 15.58
N LEU A 305 14.66 15.00 14.42
CA LEU A 305 13.64 13.96 14.27
C LEU A 305 14.34 12.68 13.86
N THR A 306 14.26 11.64 14.67
CA THR A 306 14.71 10.28 14.33
C THR A 306 13.52 9.44 13.97
N CYS A 307 13.61 8.69 12.86
CA CYS A 307 12.56 7.82 12.33
C CYS A 307 13.12 6.44 12.06
N ILE A 308 12.38 5.40 12.50
CA ILE A 308 12.70 3.98 12.26
C ILE A 308 11.41 3.27 11.84
N PHE A 309 11.42 2.61 10.69
CA PHE A 309 10.25 1.94 10.11
C PHE A 309 10.61 0.54 9.63
N GLY A 310 9.87 -0.46 10.12
CA GLY A 310 9.97 -1.83 9.61
C GLY A 310 9.21 -2.02 8.32
N LEU A 311 9.77 -2.81 7.41
CA LEU A 311 9.21 -3.13 6.09
C LEU A 311 9.32 -4.63 5.81
N ARG A 312 8.37 -5.18 5.05
CA ARG A 312 8.42 -6.59 4.62
C ARG A 312 8.62 -7.56 5.77
N LEU A 313 7.86 -7.37 6.85
CA LEU A 313 8.11 -8.01 8.14
C LEU A 313 7.61 -9.46 8.23
N MET A 314 6.82 -9.95 7.27
CA MET A 314 6.23 -11.29 7.35
C MET A 314 7.22 -12.40 7.77
N PRO A 315 8.48 -12.44 7.28
CA PRO A 315 9.46 -13.43 7.72
C PRO A 315 9.97 -13.28 9.16
N LEU A 316 9.64 -12.18 9.84
CA LEU A 316 9.97 -11.91 11.23
C LEU A 316 8.75 -12.00 12.16
N VAL A 317 7.55 -12.24 11.61
CA VAL A 317 6.32 -12.38 12.39
C VAL A 317 6.27 -13.77 13.03
N GLU A 318 6.16 -13.82 14.34
CA GLU A 318 5.98 -15.04 15.12
C GLU A 318 4.51 -15.48 15.18
N ALA A 319 4.27 -16.69 15.67
CA ALA A 319 2.93 -17.27 15.77
C ALA A 319 1.95 -16.45 16.63
N ASN A 320 2.47 -15.69 17.60
CA ASN A 320 1.71 -14.78 18.46
C ASN A 320 1.48 -13.39 17.85
N GLY A 321 2.00 -13.15 16.61
CA GLY A 321 1.91 -11.88 15.91
C GLY A 321 2.98 -10.84 16.29
N THR A 322 3.90 -11.16 17.17
CA THR A 322 5.05 -10.31 17.50
C THR A 322 6.12 -10.36 16.41
N ILE A 323 7.03 -9.38 16.41
CA ILE A 323 8.13 -9.32 15.44
C ILE A 323 9.43 -9.65 16.13
N ASP A 324 10.08 -10.71 15.67
CA ASP A 324 11.39 -11.15 16.16
C ASP A 324 12.52 -10.33 15.50
N TRP A 325 12.89 -9.24 16.11
CA TRP A 325 13.99 -8.38 15.66
C TRP A 325 15.38 -8.93 15.98
N ARG A 326 15.50 -9.92 16.85
CA ARG A 326 16.78 -10.52 17.28
C ARG A 326 17.81 -9.44 17.69
N ASP A 327 18.95 -9.44 17.01
CA ASP A 327 20.08 -8.53 17.24
C ASP A 327 20.04 -7.27 16.38
N THR A 328 18.87 -6.92 15.82
CA THR A 328 18.75 -5.74 14.96
C THR A 328 18.90 -4.45 15.76
N VAL A 329 19.81 -3.60 15.29
CA VAL A 329 20.19 -2.35 15.96
C VAL A 329 20.27 -1.21 14.95
N VAL A 330 19.81 -0.03 15.36
CA VAL A 330 19.93 1.24 14.63
C VAL A 330 20.90 2.15 15.36
N ASP A 331 21.87 2.71 14.65
CA ASP A 331 22.82 3.69 15.18
C ASP A 331 22.26 5.11 15.02
N THR A 332 21.84 5.72 16.11
CA THR A 332 21.24 7.05 16.17
C THR A 332 22.19 8.05 16.81
N HIS A 333 21.88 9.34 16.73
CA HIS A 333 22.66 10.39 17.42
C HIS A 333 22.72 10.24 18.94
N LYS A 334 21.81 9.43 19.53
CA LYS A 334 21.79 9.10 20.97
C LYS A 334 22.57 7.82 21.29
N GLY A 335 23.05 7.10 20.29
CA GLY A 335 23.64 5.78 20.42
C GLY A 335 22.78 4.68 19.80
N LEU A 336 23.09 3.45 20.18
CA LEU A 336 22.48 2.26 19.60
C LEU A 336 21.08 2.00 20.15
N VAL A 337 20.10 1.91 19.27
CA VAL A 337 18.71 1.51 19.58
C VAL A 337 18.50 0.05 19.16
N ARG A 338 18.20 -0.83 20.13
CA ARG A 338 17.87 -2.24 19.89
C ARG A 338 16.38 -2.38 19.59
N LEU A 339 16.04 -2.85 18.41
CA LEU A 339 14.63 -2.94 18.00
C LEU A 339 13.82 -3.97 18.82
N ALA A 340 14.47 -5.00 19.34
CA ALA A 340 13.85 -5.98 20.24
C ALA A 340 13.39 -5.39 21.59
N GLU A 341 13.91 -4.23 21.97
CA GLU A 341 13.57 -3.53 23.21
C GLU A 341 12.45 -2.48 23.01
N MET A 342 11.99 -2.29 21.76
CA MET A 342 10.93 -1.34 21.44
C MET A 342 9.56 -1.95 21.67
N ASP A 343 8.67 -1.23 22.36
CA ASP A 343 7.29 -1.64 22.58
C ASP A 343 6.45 -1.51 21.31
N GLY A 344 5.61 -2.51 21.07
CA GLY A 344 4.51 -2.46 20.07
C GLY A 344 4.58 -3.49 18.96
N ALA A 345 3.39 -3.87 18.49
CA ALA A 345 3.20 -4.83 17.39
C ALA A 345 3.53 -4.24 16.01
N ALA A 346 3.76 -2.92 15.89
CA ALA A 346 4.17 -2.26 14.67
C ALA A 346 5.47 -1.50 14.90
N PRO A 347 6.55 -1.83 14.19
CA PRO A 347 7.85 -1.20 14.37
C PRO A 347 7.89 0.15 13.65
N ILE A 348 7.10 1.07 14.16
CA ILE A 348 7.13 2.46 13.77
C ILE A 348 7.54 3.24 14.99
N TRP A 349 8.69 3.87 14.90
CA TRP A 349 9.18 4.73 15.95
C TRP A 349 9.64 6.05 15.36
N PHE A 350 9.24 7.14 15.99
CA PHE A 350 9.73 8.48 15.69
C PHE A 350 9.80 9.31 16.96
N GLU A 351 10.83 10.10 17.06
CA GLU A 351 11.06 10.98 18.21
C GLU A 351 11.66 12.31 17.76
N ILE A 352 11.15 13.42 18.28
CA ILE A 352 11.78 14.73 18.17
C ILE A 352 12.49 15.07 19.47
N MET A 353 13.72 15.55 19.34
CA MET A 353 14.51 16.11 20.43
C MET A 353 14.98 17.51 20.11
N LYS A 354 15.18 18.29 21.19
CA LYS A 354 15.94 19.54 21.14
C LYS A 354 17.32 19.27 21.75
N ASN A 355 18.39 19.53 20.99
CA ASN A 355 19.76 19.46 21.55
C ASN A 355 19.90 20.56 22.58
N GLY A 356 20.07 20.19 23.87
CA GLY A 356 20.25 21.12 24.96
C GLY A 356 19.19 21.09 26.07
N ALA A 357 18.33 20.07 26.06
CA ALA A 357 17.48 19.76 27.20
C ALA A 357 17.99 18.53 27.95
#